data_3ff789b74a08a4c14423e091978461f9
#
_entry.id   3ff789b74a08a4c14423e091978461f9
#
_cell.length_a   1.000
_cell.length_b   1.000
_cell.length_c   1.000
_cell.angle_alpha   90.00
_cell.angle_beta   90.00
_cell.angle_gamma   90.00
#
_symmetry.space_group_name_H-M   'P 1'
#
loop_
_entity.id
_entity.type
_entity.pdbx_description
1 polymer ?
#
loop_
_entity_poly.entity_id
_entity_poly.type
_entity_poly.pdbx_seq_one_letter_code
_entity_poly.pdbx_strand_id
1 'polypeptide(L)'
;FVKEQQSLEREVVELEKTKAIQTNQIENLRRDVERTMSDIATRREEMKVLEKNLSTQSAAEAEQARKISDLDASETKRRNDIASTEQQQDELVKKLAAHNRQLDARRNEFKLTKSMVESLEGFPESIKFLSQDKEWAKKCPLLSDMLYVREEYRIVIENYLEPYLNYYVVPDADEAVKAIALLGQSQKGRANFFLLDAFRDYQPPLTLLPGGLRAVELVEVEAQYRPLVEYLLENVIISDDSLPQAPVSNPDLTILSKSGTFVRRKFSLSGGSVGLFEGKKIGRKKNLEILEVDIKKLETTENQLNTQLATLRSHLQSLKNADQSVPLQREREALNRLSQDKA
;
A
#
# COMPACT_ATOMS: atom_id res chain seq x y z
N PHE A 1 55.05 122.50 21.72
CA PHE A 1 55.78 121.81 20.66
C PHE A 1 56.63 120.65 21.25
N VAL A 2 57.58 120.87 22.21
CA VAL A 2 58.46 119.82 22.74
C VAL A 2 57.68 118.71 23.51
N LYS A 3 56.67 119.11 24.31
CA LYS A 3 55.79 118.09 25.01
C LYS A 3 54.90 117.27 24.07
N GLU A 4 54.42 117.90 23.01
CA GLU A 4 53.62 117.18 21.97
C GLU A 4 54.48 116.19 21.18
N GLN A 5 55.72 116.62 20.87
CA GLN A 5 56.65 115.74 20.17
C GLN A 5 57.00 114.51 21.03
N GLN A 6 57.24 114.65 22.34
CA GLN A 6 57.49 113.58 23.27
C GLN A 6 56.25 112.68 23.48
N SER A 7 55.05 113.28 23.40
CA SER A 7 53.80 112.47 23.47
C SER A 7 53.62 111.65 22.21
N LEU A 8 53.85 112.22 21.04
CA LEU A 8 53.76 111.49 19.75
C LEU A 8 54.84 110.42 19.62
N GLU A 9 56.09 110.70 20.08
CA GLU A 9 57.12 109.63 20.14
C GLU A 9 56.77 108.46 21.04
N ARG A 10 56.16 108.73 22.19
CA ARG A 10 55.66 107.60 23.07
C ARG A 10 54.49 106.85 22.41
N GLU A 11 53.58 107.52 21.73
CA GLU A 11 52.46 106.89 21.02
C GLU A 11 52.95 106.00 19.86
N VAL A 12 53.97 106.53 19.09
CA VAL A 12 54.61 105.73 18.04
C VAL A 12 55.25 104.49 18.60
N VAL A 13 56.01 104.56 19.73
CA VAL A 13 56.63 103.38 20.37
C VAL A 13 55.60 102.37 20.88
N GLU A 14 54.49 102.79 21.48
CA GLU A 14 53.41 101.91 21.90
C GLU A 14 52.66 101.25 20.71
N LEU A 15 52.46 101.99 19.60
CA LEU A 15 51.90 101.48 18.36
C LEU A 15 52.84 100.46 17.67
N GLU A 16 54.18 100.80 17.66
CA GLU A 16 55.16 99.75 17.14
C GLU A 16 55.18 98.49 17.97
N LYS A 17 55.12 98.58 19.28
CA LYS A 17 55.06 97.47 20.19
C LYS A 17 53.78 96.67 20.00
N THR A 18 52.65 97.38 19.88
CA THR A 18 51.33 96.73 19.56
C THR A 18 51.36 95.98 18.23
N LYS A 19 51.94 96.69 17.21
CA LYS A 19 52.15 96.10 15.87
C LYS A 19 53.01 94.81 15.92
N ALA A 20 54.14 94.85 16.66
CA ALA A 20 55.01 93.70 16.83
C ALA A 20 54.28 92.52 17.51
N ILE A 21 53.49 92.83 18.57
CA ILE A 21 52.68 91.81 19.27
C ILE A 21 51.63 91.16 18.31
N GLN A 22 50.90 92.04 17.57
CA GLN A 22 49.90 91.57 16.59
C GLN A 22 50.54 90.79 15.45
N THR A 23 51.72 91.25 14.94
CA THR A 23 52.45 90.49 13.91
C THR A 23 52.81 89.07 14.40
N ASN A 24 53.36 88.94 15.62
CA ASN A 24 53.64 87.67 16.23
C ASN A 24 52.39 86.79 16.42
N GLN A 25 51.29 87.41 16.83
CA GLN A 25 50.00 86.66 16.93
C GLN A 25 49.54 86.19 15.59
N ILE A 26 49.63 86.98 14.54
CA ILE A 26 49.28 86.60 13.16
C ILE A 26 50.17 85.46 12.68
N GLU A 27 51.47 85.47 12.93
CA GLU A 27 52.37 84.39 12.55
C GLU A 27 52.08 83.14 13.32
N ASN A 28 51.78 83.19 14.60
CA ASN A 28 51.38 82.03 15.38
C ASN A 28 50.05 81.45 14.86
N LEU A 29 49.05 82.32 14.64
CA LEU A 29 47.77 81.86 14.05
C LEU A 29 47.97 81.27 12.65
N ARG A 30 48.86 81.83 11.80
CA ARG A 30 49.16 81.20 10.49
C ARG A 30 49.76 79.85 10.63
N ARG A 31 50.72 79.63 11.54
CA ARG A 31 51.28 78.28 11.81
C ARG A 31 50.24 77.32 12.32
N ASP A 32 49.35 77.74 13.22
CA ASP A 32 48.27 76.93 13.74
C ASP A 32 47.26 76.53 12.63
N VAL A 33 46.94 77.50 11.72
CA VAL A 33 46.10 77.26 10.55
C VAL A 33 46.76 76.26 9.61
N GLU A 34 48.04 76.36 9.27
CA GLU A 34 48.78 75.46 8.43
C GLU A 34 48.82 74.07 9.02
N ARG A 35 49.08 73.95 10.35
CA ARG A 35 49.08 72.69 11.05
C ARG A 35 47.68 72.05 11.03
N THR A 36 46.67 72.85 11.33
CA THR A 36 45.27 72.34 11.31
C THR A 36 44.84 71.91 9.91
N MET A 37 45.23 72.62 8.85
CA MET A 37 44.98 72.22 7.46
C MET A 37 45.69 70.92 7.11
N SER A 38 46.92 70.69 7.54
CA SER A 38 47.65 69.45 7.35
C SER A 38 46.99 68.32 8.08
N ASP A 39 46.57 68.52 9.33
CA ASP A 39 45.84 67.54 10.10
C ASP A 39 44.48 67.15 9.46
N ILE A 40 43.75 68.17 8.94
CA ILE A 40 42.51 67.95 8.20
C ILE A 40 42.74 67.09 6.92
N ALA A 41 43.81 67.45 6.16
CA ALA A 41 44.15 66.69 4.95
C ALA A 41 44.47 65.22 5.28
N THR A 42 45.26 64.96 6.31
CA THR A 42 45.59 63.62 6.76
C THR A 42 44.33 62.86 7.18
N ARG A 43 43.51 63.45 8.03
CA ARG A 43 42.26 62.89 8.48
C ARG A 43 41.28 62.61 7.36
N ARG A 44 41.23 63.44 6.33
CA ARG A 44 40.39 63.20 5.13
C ARG A 44 40.86 61.99 4.35
N GLU A 45 42.14 61.75 4.19
CA GLU A 45 42.65 60.53 3.54
C GLU A 45 42.41 59.27 4.39
N GLU A 46 42.61 59.36 5.71
CA GLU A 46 42.25 58.27 6.63
C GLU A 46 40.77 57.98 6.53
N MET A 47 39.89 58.94 6.49
CA MET A 47 38.44 58.77 6.35
C MET A 47 38.06 58.08 5.04
N LYS A 48 38.69 58.46 3.91
CA LYS A 48 38.47 57.78 2.60
C LYS A 48 38.86 56.31 2.66
N VAL A 49 39.97 55.97 3.32
CA VAL A 49 40.42 54.60 3.50
C VAL A 49 39.41 53.82 4.36
N LEU A 50 38.95 54.43 5.47
CA LEU A 50 37.95 53.81 6.35
C LEU A 50 36.61 53.59 5.63
N GLU A 51 36.13 54.59 4.85
CA GLU A 51 34.91 54.49 4.04
C GLU A 51 35.02 53.35 3.03
N LYS A 52 36.16 53.22 2.35
CA LYS A 52 36.41 52.10 1.42
C LYS A 52 36.41 50.75 2.12
N ASN A 53 37.09 50.64 3.26
CA ASN A 53 37.13 49.44 4.06
C ASN A 53 35.72 49.04 4.54
N LEU A 54 34.95 50.02 5.06
CA LEU A 54 33.58 49.85 5.51
C LEU A 54 32.67 49.32 4.37
N SER A 55 32.80 49.95 3.19
CA SER A 55 32.06 49.51 1.99
C SER A 55 32.40 48.06 1.62
N THR A 56 33.69 47.70 1.64
CA THR A 56 34.15 46.34 1.33
C THR A 56 33.65 45.32 2.34
N GLN A 57 33.73 45.63 3.64
CA GLN A 57 33.22 44.78 4.70
C GLN A 57 31.69 44.62 4.65
N SER A 58 30.95 45.72 4.40
CA SER A 58 29.50 45.68 4.24
C SER A 58 29.08 44.80 3.05
N ALA A 59 29.82 44.82 1.94
CA ALA A 59 29.58 43.95 0.80
C ALA A 59 29.86 42.50 1.15
N ALA A 60 30.95 42.20 1.88
CA ALA A 60 31.26 40.85 2.35
C ALA A 60 30.23 40.30 3.33
N GLU A 61 29.75 41.12 4.28
CA GLU A 61 28.65 40.75 5.18
C GLU A 61 27.36 40.39 4.41
N ALA A 62 27.00 41.24 3.43
CA ALA A 62 25.79 41.00 2.63
C ALA A 62 25.89 39.70 1.81
N GLU A 63 27.07 39.42 1.24
CA GLU A 63 27.32 38.16 0.55
C GLU A 63 27.23 36.95 1.50
N GLN A 64 27.84 37.07 2.66
CA GLN A 64 27.82 36.03 3.70
C GLN A 64 26.40 35.76 4.21
N ALA A 65 25.62 36.83 4.45
CA ALA A 65 24.22 36.72 4.85
C ALA A 65 23.37 36.02 3.78
N ARG A 66 23.63 36.25 2.49
CA ARG A 66 22.96 35.53 1.41
C ARG A 66 23.30 34.04 1.42
N LYS A 67 24.58 33.68 1.55
CA LYS A 67 25.01 32.28 1.65
C LYS A 67 24.33 31.56 2.82
N ILE A 68 24.23 32.20 3.97
CA ILE A 68 23.52 31.64 5.14
C ILE A 68 22.04 31.46 4.83
N SER A 69 21.39 32.44 4.21
CA SER A 69 19.98 32.36 3.83
C SER A 69 19.70 31.21 2.88
N ASP A 70 20.55 31.00 1.88
CA ASP A 70 20.43 29.90 0.92
C ASP A 70 20.65 28.53 1.57
N LEU A 71 21.64 28.44 2.46
CA LEU A 71 21.90 27.21 3.25
C LEU A 71 20.76 26.90 4.24
N ASP A 72 20.20 27.91 4.92
CA ASP A 72 19.06 27.75 5.83
C ASP A 72 17.80 27.29 5.06
N ALA A 73 17.54 27.87 3.90
CA ALA A 73 16.42 27.45 3.05
C ALA A 73 16.58 26.01 2.56
N SER A 74 17.80 25.64 2.13
CA SER A 74 18.14 24.28 1.71
C SER A 74 18.00 23.28 2.85
N GLU A 75 18.50 23.62 4.04
CA GLU A 75 18.42 22.76 5.23
C GLU A 75 16.97 22.58 5.71
N THR A 76 16.18 23.66 5.67
CA THR A 76 14.74 23.60 5.99
C THR A 76 13.99 22.69 5.03
N LYS A 77 14.26 22.83 3.73
CA LYS A 77 13.69 21.93 2.71
C LYS A 77 14.08 20.48 2.97
N ARG A 78 15.37 20.22 3.22
CA ARG A 78 15.86 18.87 3.52
C ARG A 78 15.15 18.25 4.72
N ARG A 79 14.95 19.01 5.80
CA ARG A 79 14.22 18.54 7.00
C ARG A 79 12.76 18.21 6.70
N ASN A 80 12.09 19.04 5.92
CA ASN A 80 10.72 18.78 5.49
C ASN A 80 10.63 17.56 4.59
N ASP A 81 11.58 17.38 3.68
CA ASP A 81 11.65 16.21 2.80
C ASP A 81 11.91 14.92 3.61
N ILE A 82 12.77 14.97 4.64
CA ILE A 82 12.98 13.87 5.58
C ILE A 82 11.66 13.51 6.29
N ALA A 83 10.99 14.49 6.91
CA ALA A 83 9.75 14.24 7.64
C ALA A 83 8.65 13.64 6.73
N SER A 84 8.49 14.18 5.52
CA SER A 84 7.55 13.66 4.53
C SER A 84 7.89 12.23 4.09
N THR A 85 9.19 11.95 3.86
CA THR A 85 9.65 10.62 3.45
C THR A 85 9.49 9.59 4.58
N GLU A 86 9.74 9.97 5.83
CA GLU A 86 9.50 9.13 7.00
C GLU A 86 8.01 8.79 7.16
N GLN A 87 7.13 9.77 6.98
CA GLN A 87 5.69 9.52 6.99
C GLN A 87 5.27 8.54 5.88
N GLN A 88 5.75 8.74 4.64
CA GLN A 88 5.47 7.82 3.53
C GLN A 88 5.99 6.41 3.81
N GLN A 89 7.17 6.29 4.42
CA GLN A 89 7.73 5.01 4.83
C GLN A 89 6.83 4.30 5.85
N ASP A 90 6.36 5.02 6.88
CA ASP A 90 5.47 4.45 7.90
C ASP A 90 4.14 3.98 7.32
N GLU A 91 3.55 4.76 6.42
CA GLU A 91 2.32 4.37 5.71
C GLU A 91 2.53 3.12 4.86
N LEU A 92 3.67 3.04 4.16
CA LEU A 92 4.00 1.90 3.31
C LEU A 92 4.26 0.64 4.15
N VAL A 93 4.92 0.76 5.31
CA VAL A 93 5.12 -0.34 6.27
C VAL A 93 3.78 -0.87 6.78
N LYS A 94 2.83 0.02 7.11
CA LYS A 94 1.47 -0.39 7.52
C LYS A 94 0.73 -1.11 6.39
N LYS A 95 0.83 -0.62 5.16
CA LYS A 95 0.24 -1.27 3.98
C LYS A 95 0.85 -2.65 3.75
N LEU A 96 2.16 -2.76 3.82
CA LEU A 96 2.87 -4.04 3.67
C LEU A 96 2.45 -5.05 4.75
N ALA A 97 2.36 -4.61 6.01
CA ALA A 97 1.91 -5.47 7.11
C ALA A 97 0.47 -5.97 6.94
N ALA A 98 -0.43 -5.12 6.44
CA ALA A 98 -1.81 -5.52 6.13
C ALA A 98 -1.86 -6.51 4.95
N HIS A 99 -1.06 -6.25 3.92
CA HIS A 99 -0.95 -7.10 2.74
C HIS A 99 -0.39 -8.49 3.10
N ASN A 100 0.67 -8.56 3.91
CA ASN A 100 1.25 -9.83 4.36
C ASN A 100 0.25 -10.67 5.14
N ARG A 101 -0.59 -10.06 5.99
CA ARG A 101 -1.67 -10.78 6.66
C ARG A 101 -2.66 -11.42 5.69
N GLN A 102 -3.00 -10.73 4.60
CA GLN A 102 -3.87 -11.28 3.56
C GLN A 102 -3.19 -12.44 2.82
N LEU A 103 -1.92 -12.29 2.46
CA LEU A 103 -1.13 -13.33 1.81
C LEU A 103 -1.00 -14.57 2.69
N ASP A 104 -0.70 -14.41 3.97
CA ASP A 104 -0.61 -15.52 4.93
C ASP A 104 -1.96 -16.24 5.11
N ALA A 105 -3.05 -15.47 5.18
CA ALA A 105 -4.40 -16.05 5.25
C ALA A 105 -4.70 -16.92 4.02
N ARG A 106 -4.38 -16.43 2.80
CA ARG A 106 -4.57 -17.20 1.55
C ARG A 106 -3.66 -18.41 1.46
N ARG A 107 -2.41 -18.31 1.88
CA ARG A 107 -1.48 -19.45 1.96
C ARG A 107 -1.97 -20.52 2.93
N ASN A 108 -2.50 -20.13 4.09
CA ASN A 108 -3.06 -21.06 5.07
C ASN A 108 -4.33 -21.73 4.53
N GLU A 109 -5.21 -20.97 3.87
CA GLU A 109 -6.40 -21.51 3.21
C GLU A 109 -6.03 -22.52 2.11
N PHE A 110 -5.05 -22.17 1.27
CA PHE A 110 -4.53 -23.06 0.24
C PHE A 110 -3.96 -24.36 0.84
N LYS A 111 -3.13 -24.26 1.87
CA LYS A 111 -2.53 -25.41 2.55
C LYS A 111 -3.60 -26.34 3.14
N LEU A 112 -4.60 -25.76 3.82
CA LEU A 112 -5.72 -26.52 4.38
C LEU A 112 -6.54 -27.21 3.29
N THR A 113 -6.94 -26.48 2.26
CA THR A 113 -7.72 -27.01 1.13
C THR A 113 -6.95 -28.10 0.40
N LYS A 114 -5.65 -27.93 0.19
CA LYS A 114 -4.77 -28.92 -0.42
C LYS A 114 -4.69 -30.21 0.41
N SER A 115 -4.51 -30.07 1.72
CA SER A 115 -4.52 -31.23 2.62
C SER A 115 -5.86 -32.00 2.56
N MET A 116 -6.99 -31.28 2.53
CA MET A 116 -8.31 -31.88 2.41
C MET A 116 -8.52 -32.62 1.08
N VAL A 117 -7.97 -32.12 -0.02
CA VAL A 117 -8.00 -32.75 -1.34
C VAL A 117 -7.12 -34.00 -1.37
N GLU A 118 -5.90 -33.91 -0.83
CA GLU A 118 -4.93 -35.00 -0.86
C GLU A 118 -5.28 -36.16 0.10
N SER A 119 -5.79 -35.84 1.30
CA SER A 119 -6.12 -36.85 2.31
C SER A 119 -7.52 -37.46 2.14
N LEU A 120 -8.37 -36.86 1.29
CA LEU A 120 -9.79 -37.23 1.16
C LEU A 120 -10.47 -37.34 2.54
N GLU A 121 -10.13 -36.43 3.45
CA GLU A 121 -10.66 -36.43 4.81
C GLU A 121 -12.18 -36.26 4.79
N GLY A 122 -12.89 -37.12 5.53
CA GLY A 122 -14.34 -37.16 5.56
C GLY A 122 -14.98 -38.05 4.45
N PHE A 123 -14.17 -38.67 3.54
CA PHE A 123 -14.70 -39.60 2.55
C PHE A 123 -14.64 -41.06 3.04
N PRO A 124 -15.60 -41.90 2.58
CA PRO A 124 -15.58 -43.35 2.85
C PRO A 124 -14.29 -44.03 2.40
N GLU A 125 -13.94 -45.15 3.05
CA GLU A 125 -12.75 -45.94 2.72
C GLU A 125 -12.72 -46.42 1.27
N SER A 126 -13.88 -46.75 0.69
CA SER A 126 -14.03 -47.11 -0.72
C SER A 126 -13.56 -46.02 -1.67
N ILE A 127 -13.89 -44.76 -1.34
CA ILE A 127 -13.48 -43.58 -2.13
C ILE A 127 -11.96 -43.37 -2.01
N LYS A 128 -11.41 -43.43 -0.81
CA LYS A 128 -9.96 -43.33 -0.59
C LYS A 128 -9.18 -44.40 -1.32
N PHE A 129 -9.70 -45.63 -1.31
CA PHE A 129 -9.08 -46.79 -1.97
C PHE A 129 -9.04 -46.58 -3.50
N LEU A 130 -10.17 -46.27 -4.14
CA LEU A 130 -10.23 -46.08 -5.59
C LEU A 130 -9.40 -44.87 -6.05
N SER A 131 -9.29 -43.86 -5.24
CA SER A 131 -8.49 -42.65 -5.56
C SER A 131 -6.97 -42.85 -5.47
N GLN A 132 -6.49 -44.00 -4.95
CA GLN A 132 -5.07 -44.34 -4.95
C GLN A 132 -4.53 -44.55 -6.38
N ASP A 133 -5.36 -45.07 -7.30
CA ASP A 133 -5.03 -45.04 -8.73
C ASP A 133 -5.30 -43.64 -9.31
N LYS A 134 -4.24 -42.84 -9.41
CA LYS A 134 -4.34 -41.46 -9.87
C LYS A 134 -4.80 -41.34 -11.33
N GLU A 135 -4.44 -42.26 -12.19
CA GLU A 135 -4.87 -42.26 -13.59
C GLU A 135 -6.34 -42.59 -13.70
N TRP A 136 -6.82 -43.58 -12.94
CA TRP A 136 -8.24 -43.93 -12.86
C TRP A 136 -9.05 -42.74 -12.27
N ALA A 137 -8.62 -42.19 -11.14
CA ALA A 137 -9.30 -41.08 -10.48
C ALA A 137 -9.35 -39.80 -11.34
N LYS A 138 -8.37 -39.59 -12.23
CA LYS A 138 -8.40 -38.51 -13.21
C LYS A 138 -9.43 -38.74 -14.31
N LYS A 139 -9.59 -39.98 -14.75
CA LYS A 139 -10.57 -40.37 -15.76
C LYS A 139 -11.99 -40.45 -15.19
N CYS A 140 -12.14 -40.84 -13.94
CA CYS A 140 -13.39 -41.06 -13.22
C CYS A 140 -13.44 -40.11 -11.99
N PRO A 141 -13.70 -38.83 -12.15
CA PRO A 141 -13.72 -37.89 -11.04
C PRO A 141 -14.93 -38.07 -10.12
N LEU A 142 -14.83 -37.62 -8.89
CA LEU A 142 -15.98 -37.45 -8.00
C LEU A 142 -16.88 -36.31 -8.47
N LEU A 143 -18.18 -36.39 -8.27
CA LEU A 143 -19.11 -35.31 -8.56
C LEU A 143 -18.70 -34.02 -7.87
N SER A 144 -18.26 -34.08 -6.63
CA SER A 144 -17.77 -32.91 -5.87
C SER A 144 -16.58 -32.19 -6.52
N ASP A 145 -15.75 -32.92 -7.29
CA ASP A 145 -14.52 -32.37 -7.88
C ASP A 145 -14.77 -31.68 -9.22
N MET A 146 -15.86 -31.99 -9.90
CA MET A 146 -16.16 -31.48 -11.24
C MET A 146 -17.07 -30.27 -11.24
N LEU A 147 -17.74 -29.99 -10.10
CA LEU A 147 -18.66 -28.89 -9.96
C LEU A 147 -17.91 -27.66 -9.42
N TYR A 148 -18.23 -26.47 -9.96
CA TYR A 148 -17.85 -25.21 -9.36
C TYR A 148 -19.10 -24.36 -9.15
N VAL A 149 -19.22 -23.76 -7.97
CA VAL A 149 -20.33 -22.88 -7.58
C VAL A 149 -19.75 -21.63 -6.93
N ARG A 150 -20.28 -20.46 -7.27
CA ARG A 150 -19.90 -19.20 -6.61
C ARG A 150 -20.13 -19.28 -5.10
N GLU A 151 -19.29 -18.63 -4.33
CA GLU A 151 -19.23 -18.74 -2.87
C GLU A 151 -20.60 -18.48 -2.21
N GLU A 152 -21.36 -17.50 -2.72
CA GLU A 152 -22.68 -17.11 -2.19
C GLU A 152 -23.76 -18.22 -2.28
N TYR A 153 -23.62 -19.16 -3.22
CA TYR A 153 -24.57 -20.27 -3.43
C TYR A 153 -23.97 -21.63 -3.12
N ARG A 154 -22.71 -21.70 -2.77
CA ARG A 154 -21.98 -22.96 -2.59
C ARG A 154 -22.58 -23.82 -1.51
N ILE A 155 -22.89 -23.25 -0.35
CA ILE A 155 -23.48 -23.95 0.79
C ILE A 155 -24.81 -24.57 0.42
N VAL A 156 -25.71 -23.84 -0.20
CA VAL A 156 -27.06 -24.33 -0.54
C VAL A 156 -27.04 -25.43 -1.58
N ILE A 157 -26.19 -25.28 -2.61
CA ILE A 157 -26.03 -26.30 -3.65
C ILE A 157 -25.35 -27.56 -3.07
N GLU A 158 -24.33 -27.38 -2.23
CA GLU A 158 -23.61 -28.45 -1.57
C GLU A 158 -24.55 -29.29 -0.68
N ASN A 159 -25.36 -28.63 0.17
CA ASN A 159 -26.30 -29.31 1.04
C ASN A 159 -27.37 -30.08 0.27
N TYR A 160 -27.84 -29.56 -0.86
CA TYR A 160 -28.78 -30.27 -1.71
C TYR A 160 -28.16 -31.49 -2.40
N LEU A 161 -26.94 -31.33 -2.92
CA LEU A 161 -26.22 -32.42 -3.63
C LEU A 161 -25.45 -33.35 -2.69
N GLU A 162 -25.45 -33.14 -1.38
CA GLU A 162 -24.68 -33.94 -0.42
C GLU A 162 -24.80 -35.46 -0.60
N PRO A 163 -26.00 -36.02 -0.87
CA PRO A 163 -26.14 -37.46 -1.10
C PRO A 163 -25.35 -38.01 -2.29
N TYR A 164 -25.03 -37.12 -3.26
CA TYR A 164 -24.43 -37.48 -4.54
C TYR A 164 -22.97 -37.08 -4.66
N LEU A 165 -22.46 -36.18 -3.78
CA LEU A 165 -21.12 -35.61 -3.89
C LEU A 165 -20.00 -36.65 -3.91
N ASN A 166 -20.23 -37.77 -3.25
CA ASN A 166 -19.29 -38.92 -3.16
C ASN A 166 -19.45 -39.94 -4.29
N TYR A 167 -20.29 -39.67 -5.29
CA TYR A 167 -20.44 -40.56 -6.44
C TYR A 167 -19.29 -40.26 -7.43
N TYR A 168 -18.72 -41.35 -7.95
CA TYR A 168 -17.82 -41.28 -9.10
C TYR A 168 -18.62 -41.07 -10.39
N VAL A 169 -18.11 -40.31 -11.30
CA VAL A 169 -18.66 -40.17 -12.65
C VAL A 169 -17.77 -40.94 -13.59
N VAL A 170 -18.29 -42.08 -14.06
CA VAL A 170 -17.56 -43.01 -14.94
C VAL A 170 -18.10 -42.93 -16.36
N PRO A 171 -17.29 -43.23 -17.38
CA PRO A 171 -17.72 -43.15 -18.78
C PRO A 171 -18.92 -44.04 -19.09
N ASP A 172 -18.94 -45.26 -18.58
CA ASP A 172 -19.90 -46.31 -18.88
C ASP A 172 -20.08 -47.34 -17.75
N ALA A 173 -20.99 -48.27 -17.95
CA ALA A 173 -21.28 -49.33 -16.98
C ALA A 173 -20.11 -50.34 -16.81
N ASP A 174 -19.32 -50.56 -17.86
CA ASP A 174 -18.20 -51.54 -17.78
C ASP A 174 -17.12 -51.04 -16.82
N GLU A 175 -16.86 -49.74 -16.82
CA GLU A 175 -15.89 -49.10 -15.91
C GLU A 175 -16.40 -49.13 -14.46
N ALA A 176 -17.70 -48.94 -14.24
CA ALA A 176 -18.32 -49.07 -12.91
C ALA A 176 -18.21 -50.51 -12.39
N VAL A 177 -18.48 -51.52 -13.23
CA VAL A 177 -18.40 -52.95 -12.86
C VAL A 177 -16.96 -53.34 -12.47
N LYS A 178 -15.95 -52.88 -13.19
CA LYS A 178 -14.53 -53.10 -12.84
C LYS A 178 -14.20 -52.52 -11.45
N ALA A 179 -14.62 -51.28 -11.18
CA ALA A 179 -14.40 -50.67 -9.88
C ALA A 179 -15.13 -51.38 -8.75
N ILE A 180 -16.39 -51.86 -8.96
CA ILE A 180 -17.16 -52.62 -8.01
C ILE A 180 -16.48 -53.96 -7.72
N ALA A 181 -16.01 -54.67 -8.75
CA ALA A 181 -15.29 -55.95 -8.59
C ALA A 181 -14.00 -55.76 -7.76
N LEU A 182 -13.24 -54.66 -8.03
CA LEU A 182 -12.03 -54.36 -7.28
C LEU A 182 -12.30 -54.04 -5.80
N LEU A 183 -13.36 -53.26 -5.51
CA LEU A 183 -13.81 -53.01 -4.14
C LEU A 183 -14.25 -54.27 -3.41
N GLY A 184 -14.98 -55.19 -4.10
CA GLY A 184 -15.40 -56.45 -3.56
C GLY A 184 -14.23 -57.37 -3.18
N GLN A 185 -13.25 -57.50 -4.10
CA GLN A 185 -12.03 -58.30 -3.87
C GLN A 185 -11.19 -57.73 -2.71
N SER A 186 -11.12 -56.39 -2.59
CA SER A 186 -10.31 -55.71 -1.59
C SER A 186 -11.05 -55.51 -0.27
N GLN A 187 -12.32 -55.84 -0.16
CA GLN A 187 -13.19 -55.64 1.02
C GLN A 187 -13.20 -54.15 1.52
N LYS A 188 -13.16 -53.22 0.59
CA LYS A 188 -13.05 -51.77 0.90
C LYS A 188 -14.39 -51.03 0.94
N GLY A 189 -15.49 -51.76 1.05
CA GLY A 189 -16.83 -51.20 1.16
C GLY A 189 -17.48 -50.93 -0.20
N ARG A 190 -18.43 -50.01 -0.25
CA ARG A 190 -19.27 -49.73 -1.43
C ARG A 190 -19.03 -48.29 -1.93
N ALA A 191 -19.08 -48.14 -3.25
CA ALA A 191 -19.08 -46.81 -3.91
C ALA A 191 -20.29 -46.76 -4.85
N ASN A 192 -20.70 -45.53 -5.17
CA ASN A 192 -21.78 -45.23 -6.10
C ASN A 192 -21.22 -44.57 -7.35
N PHE A 193 -21.87 -44.80 -8.48
CA PHE A 193 -21.39 -44.34 -9.77
C PHE A 193 -22.52 -43.73 -10.57
N PHE A 194 -22.23 -42.59 -11.24
CA PHE A 194 -23.02 -42.07 -12.34
C PHE A 194 -22.41 -42.59 -13.65
N LEU A 195 -23.23 -43.10 -14.55
CA LEU A 195 -22.82 -43.60 -15.84
C LEU A 195 -23.01 -42.47 -16.87
N LEU A 196 -21.92 -41.89 -17.36
CA LEU A 196 -21.98 -40.70 -18.19
C LEU A 196 -22.64 -40.96 -19.55
N ASP A 197 -22.47 -42.16 -20.11
CA ASP A 197 -23.10 -42.55 -21.36
C ASP A 197 -24.63 -42.58 -21.28
N ALA A 198 -25.21 -42.84 -20.10
CA ALA A 198 -26.67 -42.83 -19.88
C ALA A 198 -27.26 -41.39 -19.97
N PHE A 199 -26.46 -40.38 -19.86
CA PHE A 199 -26.88 -38.96 -19.98
C PHE A 199 -26.64 -38.37 -21.36
N ARG A 200 -26.06 -39.08 -22.32
CA ARG A 200 -25.67 -38.57 -23.64
C ARG A 200 -26.81 -37.90 -24.38
N ASP A 201 -28.01 -38.47 -24.33
CA ASP A 201 -29.21 -37.98 -25.03
C ASP A 201 -30.22 -37.36 -24.06
N TYR A 202 -29.78 -37.08 -22.81
CA TYR A 202 -30.65 -36.47 -21.81
C TYR A 202 -31.02 -35.05 -22.19
N GLN A 203 -32.33 -34.78 -22.22
CA GLN A 203 -32.87 -33.45 -22.40
C GLN A 203 -33.73 -33.08 -21.19
N PRO A 204 -33.47 -32.02 -20.47
CA PRO A 204 -34.28 -31.63 -19.33
C PRO A 204 -35.70 -31.30 -19.79
N PRO A 205 -36.75 -31.78 -19.05
CA PRO A 205 -38.11 -31.44 -19.37
C PRO A 205 -38.33 -29.93 -19.30
N LEU A 206 -39.11 -29.39 -20.25
CA LEU A 206 -39.49 -27.98 -20.24
C LEU A 206 -40.51 -27.73 -19.12
N THR A 207 -40.07 -27.69 -17.91
CA THR A 207 -40.90 -27.44 -16.73
C THR A 207 -40.92 -25.94 -16.48
N LEU A 208 -42.12 -25.31 -16.50
CA LEU A 208 -42.30 -23.94 -16.05
C LEU A 208 -42.10 -23.92 -14.53
N LEU A 209 -40.95 -23.48 -14.08
CA LEU A 209 -40.66 -23.28 -12.68
C LEU A 209 -41.23 -21.93 -12.19
N PRO A 210 -41.82 -21.88 -11.00
CA PRO A 210 -42.20 -20.58 -10.40
C PRO A 210 -40.95 -19.70 -10.24
N GLY A 211 -41.15 -18.38 -10.19
CA GLY A 211 -40.06 -17.41 -10.10
C GLY A 211 -39.03 -17.74 -9.04
N GLY A 212 -37.76 -17.57 -9.38
CA GLY A 212 -36.58 -17.85 -8.56
C GLY A 212 -35.36 -18.10 -9.43
N LEU A 213 -34.18 -18.20 -8.79
CA LEU A 213 -32.94 -18.53 -9.49
C LEU A 213 -32.88 -20.04 -9.71
N ARG A 214 -32.72 -20.49 -10.94
CA ARG A 214 -32.54 -21.90 -11.23
C ARG A 214 -31.17 -22.36 -10.75
N ALA A 215 -31.14 -23.41 -9.93
CA ALA A 215 -29.88 -23.91 -9.35
C ALA A 215 -28.87 -24.36 -10.41
N VAL A 216 -29.37 -24.93 -11.51
CA VAL A 216 -28.53 -25.36 -12.64
C VAL A 216 -27.74 -24.23 -13.30
N GLU A 217 -28.25 -22.97 -13.28
CA GLU A 217 -27.58 -21.81 -13.87
C GLU A 217 -26.44 -21.27 -12.99
N LEU A 218 -26.38 -21.69 -11.74
CA LEU A 218 -25.39 -21.27 -10.75
C LEU A 218 -24.20 -22.23 -10.66
N VAL A 219 -24.26 -23.35 -11.38
CA VAL A 219 -23.23 -24.39 -11.39
C VAL A 219 -22.45 -24.34 -12.70
N GLU A 220 -21.15 -24.15 -12.58
CA GLU A 220 -20.20 -24.25 -13.68
C GLU A 220 -19.64 -25.70 -13.72
N VAL A 221 -19.62 -26.28 -14.91
CA VAL A 221 -19.14 -27.64 -15.15
C VAL A 221 -18.68 -27.75 -16.61
N GLU A 222 -17.76 -28.68 -16.89
CA GLU A 222 -17.37 -29.01 -18.27
C GLU A 222 -18.55 -29.50 -19.09
N ALA A 223 -18.57 -29.19 -20.37
CA ALA A 223 -19.68 -29.46 -21.28
C ALA A 223 -20.12 -30.92 -21.30
N GLN A 224 -19.17 -31.88 -21.19
CA GLN A 224 -19.45 -33.30 -21.18
C GLN A 224 -20.28 -33.75 -19.96
N TYR A 225 -20.21 -33.06 -18.84
CA TYR A 225 -20.94 -33.38 -17.61
C TYR A 225 -22.21 -32.54 -17.42
N ARG A 226 -22.46 -31.60 -18.31
CA ARG A 226 -23.62 -30.69 -18.23
C ARG A 226 -24.95 -31.42 -18.17
N PRO A 227 -25.22 -32.48 -18.99
CA PRO A 227 -26.48 -33.24 -18.92
C PRO A 227 -26.71 -33.89 -17.55
N LEU A 228 -25.67 -34.41 -16.91
CA LEU A 228 -25.76 -34.98 -15.55
C LEU A 228 -26.17 -33.89 -14.53
N VAL A 229 -25.56 -32.69 -14.61
CA VAL A 229 -25.89 -31.59 -13.70
C VAL A 229 -27.33 -31.08 -13.96
N GLU A 230 -27.76 -31.04 -15.20
CA GLU A 230 -29.13 -30.71 -15.57
C GLU A 230 -30.10 -31.72 -14.94
N TYR A 231 -29.85 -33.02 -15.06
CA TYR A 231 -30.66 -34.05 -14.40
C TYR A 231 -30.77 -33.88 -12.88
N LEU A 232 -29.65 -33.53 -12.21
CA LEU A 232 -29.64 -33.39 -10.76
C LEU A 232 -30.32 -32.10 -10.27
N LEU A 233 -30.35 -31.03 -11.10
CA LEU A 233 -30.75 -29.70 -10.69
C LEU A 233 -31.93 -29.11 -11.49
N GLU A 234 -32.51 -29.85 -12.44
CA GLU A 234 -33.56 -29.34 -13.34
C GLU A 234 -34.78 -28.76 -12.64
N ASN A 235 -35.17 -29.39 -11.53
CA ASN A 235 -36.35 -29.02 -10.73
C ASN A 235 -35.97 -28.30 -9.43
N VAL A 236 -34.81 -27.65 -9.36
CA VAL A 236 -34.32 -26.99 -8.17
C VAL A 236 -34.25 -25.47 -8.39
N ILE A 237 -34.91 -24.73 -7.52
CA ILE A 237 -34.85 -23.25 -7.51
C ILE A 237 -34.32 -22.76 -6.16
N ILE A 238 -33.62 -21.63 -6.18
CA ILE A 238 -33.21 -20.91 -4.99
C ILE A 238 -34.16 -19.70 -4.84
N SER A 239 -34.76 -19.62 -3.67
CA SER A 239 -35.66 -18.55 -3.27
C SER A 239 -35.03 -17.72 -2.15
N ASP A 240 -35.66 -16.60 -1.85
CA ASP A 240 -35.36 -15.83 -0.65
C ASP A 240 -35.49 -16.70 0.61
N ASP A 241 -34.94 -16.23 1.73
CA ASP A 241 -34.96 -16.96 3.00
C ASP A 241 -36.35 -17.01 3.66
N SER A 242 -37.37 -16.44 3.03
CA SER A 242 -38.75 -16.54 3.45
C SER A 242 -39.33 -17.89 3.05
N LEU A 243 -39.82 -18.65 4.04
CA LEU A 243 -40.51 -19.92 3.80
C LEU A 243 -41.74 -19.69 2.91
N PRO A 244 -41.86 -20.40 1.75
CA PRO A 244 -43.07 -20.36 0.94
C PRO A 244 -44.27 -20.83 1.73
N GLN A 245 -45.25 -19.97 1.90
CA GLN A 245 -46.52 -20.31 2.60
C GLN A 245 -47.47 -21.15 1.70
N ALA A 246 -47.36 -20.95 0.38
CA ALA A 246 -48.17 -21.73 -0.57
C ALA A 246 -47.68 -23.16 -0.73
N PRO A 247 -48.60 -24.12 -0.90
CA PRO A 247 -48.23 -25.52 -1.18
C PRO A 247 -47.50 -25.62 -2.53
N VAL A 248 -46.41 -26.38 -2.57
CA VAL A 248 -45.66 -26.68 -3.79
C VAL A 248 -46.52 -27.61 -4.66
N SER A 249 -47.06 -27.07 -5.76
CA SER A 249 -47.98 -27.82 -6.64
C SER A 249 -47.27 -28.86 -7.46
N ASN A 250 -46.05 -28.61 -7.91
CA ASN A 250 -45.24 -29.57 -8.65
C ASN A 250 -44.59 -30.56 -7.69
N PRO A 251 -44.80 -31.89 -7.84
CA PRO A 251 -44.24 -32.89 -6.95
C PRO A 251 -42.71 -32.97 -7.00
N ASP A 252 -42.10 -32.61 -8.14
CA ASP A 252 -40.66 -32.76 -8.36
C ASP A 252 -39.91 -31.48 -8.00
N LEU A 253 -40.62 -30.35 -7.78
CA LEU A 253 -40.00 -29.07 -7.43
C LEU A 253 -39.36 -29.10 -6.04
N THR A 254 -38.12 -28.68 -5.98
CA THR A 254 -37.40 -28.44 -4.73
C THR A 254 -37.07 -26.94 -4.64
N ILE A 255 -37.37 -26.34 -3.50
CA ILE A 255 -37.08 -24.94 -3.19
C ILE A 255 -36.03 -24.92 -2.10
N LEU A 256 -34.93 -24.21 -2.37
CA LEU A 256 -33.80 -24.01 -1.45
C LEU A 256 -33.80 -22.56 -0.97
N SER A 257 -33.58 -22.34 0.33
CA SER A 257 -33.31 -20.99 0.83
C SER A 257 -31.92 -20.53 0.40
N LYS A 258 -31.77 -19.26 0.07
CA LYS A 258 -30.49 -18.68 -0.33
C LYS A 258 -29.40 -18.83 0.74
N SER A 259 -29.77 -18.74 2.01
CA SER A 259 -28.88 -18.95 3.16
C SER A 259 -28.57 -20.43 3.45
N GLY A 260 -29.25 -21.38 2.79
CA GLY A 260 -29.10 -22.79 3.08
C GLY A 260 -29.86 -23.30 4.31
N THR A 261 -30.69 -22.44 4.92
CA THR A 261 -31.38 -22.74 6.18
C THR A 261 -32.52 -23.71 6.03
N PHE A 262 -33.13 -23.86 4.84
CA PHE A 262 -34.17 -24.89 4.58
C PHE A 262 -34.15 -25.43 3.17
N VAL A 263 -34.69 -26.60 3.03
CA VAL A 263 -35.02 -27.28 1.77
C VAL A 263 -36.49 -27.68 1.81
N ARG A 264 -37.30 -27.09 0.93
CA ARG A 264 -38.73 -27.37 0.80
C ARG A 264 -39.02 -28.26 -0.40
N ARG A 265 -39.68 -29.41 -0.17
CA ARG A 265 -40.26 -30.28 -1.19
C ARG A 265 -41.75 -30.35 -1.01
N LYS A 266 -42.48 -30.99 -1.94
CA LYS A 266 -43.95 -31.13 -1.82
C LYS A 266 -44.38 -31.71 -0.48
N PHE A 267 -43.74 -32.78 -0.04
CA PHE A 267 -44.11 -33.52 1.15
C PHE A 267 -43.14 -33.42 2.30
N SER A 268 -42.08 -32.64 2.16
CA SER A 268 -41.07 -32.51 3.21
C SER A 268 -40.51 -31.11 3.31
N LEU A 269 -40.14 -30.77 4.53
CA LEU A 269 -39.35 -29.58 4.84
C LEU A 269 -38.22 -30.02 5.75
N SER A 270 -37.02 -29.73 5.36
CA SER A 270 -35.82 -29.97 6.15
C SER A 270 -35.07 -28.62 6.32
N GLY A 271 -34.41 -28.42 7.44
CA GLY A 271 -33.67 -27.22 7.70
C GLY A 271 -33.07 -27.17 9.07
N GLY A 272 -32.31 -26.13 9.33
CA GLY A 272 -31.60 -25.88 10.58
C GLY A 272 -30.49 -24.86 10.43
N SER A 273 -29.54 -24.90 11.35
CA SER A 273 -28.35 -24.07 11.26
C SER A 273 -27.32 -24.65 10.28
N VAL A 274 -26.66 -23.77 9.54
CA VAL A 274 -25.57 -24.14 8.65
C VAL A 274 -24.34 -24.49 9.49
N GLY A 275 -23.73 -25.63 9.26
CA GLY A 275 -22.54 -26.09 9.99
C GLY A 275 -21.26 -25.33 9.53
N LEU A 276 -20.28 -25.24 10.44
CA LEU A 276 -19.00 -24.55 10.18
C LEU A 276 -18.18 -25.12 9.00
N PHE A 277 -18.44 -26.36 8.61
CA PHE A 277 -17.70 -27.08 7.57
C PHE A 277 -18.50 -27.27 6.26
N GLU A 278 -19.71 -26.73 6.20
CA GLU A 278 -20.54 -26.75 4.99
C GLU A 278 -20.01 -25.79 3.93
N GLY A 279 -20.24 -26.11 2.67
CA GLY A 279 -19.74 -25.30 1.54
C GLY A 279 -18.26 -25.51 1.19
N LYS A 280 -17.62 -26.56 1.73
CA LYS A 280 -16.19 -26.85 1.50
C LYS A 280 -15.93 -28.14 0.72
N LYS A 281 -16.97 -28.87 0.31
CA LYS A 281 -16.85 -30.15 -0.40
C LYS A 281 -16.83 -29.97 -1.92
N ILE A 282 -17.60 -29.02 -2.47
CA ILE A 282 -17.69 -28.75 -3.91
C ILE A 282 -16.54 -27.86 -4.39
N GLY A 283 -15.99 -28.20 -5.55
CA GLY A 283 -15.04 -27.34 -6.28
C GLY A 283 -13.69 -27.16 -5.64
N ARG A 284 -13.25 -28.06 -4.76
CA ARG A 284 -11.97 -27.99 -4.07
C ARG A 284 -10.78 -27.81 -5.00
N LYS A 285 -10.73 -28.57 -6.11
CA LYS A 285 -9.65 -28.48 -7.10
C LYS A 285 -9.62 -27.10 -7.76
N LYS A 286 -10.80 -26.63 -8.21
CA LYS A 286 -10.93 -25.30 -8.82
C LYS A 286 -10.58 -24.18 -7.84
N ASN A 287 -10.98 -24.33 -6.58
CA ASN A 287 -10.65 -23.39 -5.53
C ASN A 287 -9.13 -23.33 -5.27
N LEU A 288 -8.43 -24.47 -5.32
CA LEU A 288 -6.95 -24.48 -5.23
C LEU A 288 -6.30 -23.72 -6.38
N GLU A 289 -6.78 -23.88 -7.62
CA GLU A 289 -6.27 -23.13 -8.77
C GLU A 289 -6.49 -21.61 -8.59
N ILE A 290 -7.67 -21.21 -8.12
CA ILE A 290 -8.00 -19.79 -7.85
C ILE A 290 -7.08 -19.25 -6.75
N LEU A 291 -6.94 -19.98 -5.64
CA LEU A 291 -6.07 -19.57 -4.53
C LEU A 291 -4.61 -19.45 -4.97
N GLU A 292 -4.14 -20.37 -5.83
CA GLU A 292 -2.78 -20.30 -6.37
C GLU A 292 -2.55 -19.04 -7.21
N VAL A 293 -3.53 -18.68 -8.05
CA VAL A 293 -3.48 -17.45 -8.84
C VAL A 293 -3.51 -16.22 -7.95
N ASP A 294 -4.36 -16.21 -6.93
CA ASP A 294 -4.46 -15.09 -5.99
C ASP A 294 -3.18 -14.93 -5.16
N ILE A 295 -2.59 -16.02 -4.67
CA ILE A 295 -1.30 -16.02 -3.97
C ILE A 295 -0.21 -15.41 -4.86
N LYS A 296 -0.10 -15.83 -6.12
CA LYS A 296 0.88 -15.27 -7.08
C LYS A 296 0.70 -13.77 -7.30
N LYS A 297 -0.55 -13.29 -7.40
CA LYS A 297 -0.85 -11.85 -7.50
C LYS A 297 -0.43 -11.10 -6.25
N LEU A 298 -0.75 -11.64 -5.08
CA LEU A 298 -0.37 -11.04 -3.80
C LEU A 298 1.15 -11.02 -3.61
N GLU A 299 1.87 -12.09 -3.97
CA GLU A 299 3.34 -12.14 -3.95
C GLU A 299 3.98 -11.09 -4.88
N THR A 300 3.39 -10.88 -6.05
CA THR A 300 3.84 -9.81 -6.97
C THR A 300 3.68 -8.43 -6.34
N THR A 301 2.53 -8.18 -5.69
CA THR A 301 2.26 -6.92 -4.99
C THR A 301 3.19 -6.74 -3.78
N GLU A 302 3.46 -7.80 -3.01
CA GLU A 302 4.41 -7.79 -1.90
C GLU A 302 5.81 -7.35 -2.37
N ASN A 303 6.29 -7.93 -3.48
CA ASN A 303 7.57 -7.57 -4.07
C ASN A 303 7.62 -6.11 -4.53
N GLN A 304 6.53 -5.59 -5.11
CA GLN A 304 6.43 -4.18 -5.49
C GLN A 304 6.50 -3.25 -4.27
N LEU A 305 5.76 -3.55 -3.20
CA LEU A 305 5.76 -2.78 -1.96
C LEU A 305 7.14 -2.80 -1.29
N ASN A 306 7.80 -3.96 -1.26
CA ASN A 306 9.17 -4.09 -0.74
C ASN A 306 10.19 -3.27 -1.54
N THR A 307 10.06 -3.26 -2.87
CA THR A 307 10.91 -2.44 -3.75
C THR A 307 10.70 -0.94 -3.49
N GLN A 308 9.45 -0.51 -3.36
CA GLN A 308 9.12 0.89 -3.02
C GLN A 308 9.70 1.27 -1.64
N LEU A 309 9.58 0.39 -0.65
CA LEU A 309 10.12 0.60 0.69
C LEU A 309 11.65 0.72 0.67
N ALA A 310 12.33 -0.12 -0.10
CA ALA A 310 13.78 -0.05 -0.28
C ALA A 310 14.20 1.28 -0.93
N THR A 311 13.48 1.75 -1.94
CA THR A 311 13.73 3.04 -2.61
C THR A 311 13.55 4.21 -1.64
N LEU A 312 12.46 4.22 -0.86
CA LEU A 312 12.23 5.26 0.14
C LEU A 312 13.31 5.27 1.22
N ARG A 313 13.76 4.10 1.69
CA ARG A 313 14.86 3.99 2.67
C ARG A 313 16.17 4.53 2.12
N SER A 314 16.49 4.21 0.88
CA SER A 314 17.69 4.73 0.21
C SER A 314 17.62 6.26 0.06
N HIS A 315 16.46 6.79 -0.35
CA HIS A 315 16.25 8.22 -0.47
C HIS A 315 16.37 8.92 0.89
N LEU A 316 15.73 8.37 1.93
CA LEU A 316 15.84 8.90 3.30
C LEU A 316 17.29 8.92 3.79
N GLN A 317 18.05 7.87 3.52
CA GLN A 317 19.47 7.80 3.87
C GLN A 317 20.29 8.87 3.13
N SER A 318 20.02 9.09 1.85
CA SER A 318 20.69 10.15 1.07
C SER A 318 20.39 11.55 1.61
N LEU A 319 19.12 11.81 1.99
CA LEU A 319 18.72 13.06 2.64
C LEU A 319 19.41 13.26 3.98
N LYS A 320 19.52 12.21 4.80
CA LYS A 320 20.22 12.27 6.10
C LYS A 320 21.71 12.50 5.95
N ASN A 321 22.34 11.92 4.94
CA ASN A 321 23.75 12.10 4.64
C ASN A 321 24.07 13.51 4.08
N ALA A 322 23.12 14.20 3.49
CA ALA A 322 23.24 15.55 2.94
C ALA A 322 23.07 16.66 4.01
N ASP A 323 23.42 16.38 5.26
CA ASP A 323 23.32 17.33 6.37
C ASP A 323 24.22 18.54 6.17
N GLN A 324 23.62 19.72 6.20
CA GLN A 324 24.28 21.02 6.03
C GLN A 324 24.38 21.82 7.34
N SER A 325 24.08 21.22 8.47
CA SER A 325 24.09 21.90 9.78
C SER A 325 25.50 22.41 10.14
N VAL A 326 26.55 21.63 9.87
CA VAL A 326 27.94 22.01 10.12
C VAL A 326 28.42 23.14 9.20
N PRO A 327 28.26 23.04 7.87
CA PRO A 327 28.50 24.16 6.96
C PRO A 327 27.77 25.44 7.38
N LEU A 328 26.49 25.37 7.68
CA LEU A 328 25.67 26.50 8.09
C LEU A 328 26.22 27.18 9.37
N GLN A 329 26.62 26.39 10.35
CA GLN A 329 27.21 26.91 11.59
C GLN A 329 28.52 27.65 11.31
N ARG A 330 29.39 27.11 10.45
CA ARG A 330 30.67 27.73 10.06
C ARG A 330 30.43 29.09 9.37
N GLU A 331 29.47 29.17 8.48
CA GLU A 331 29.14 30.39 7.79
C GLU A 331 28.56 31.46 8.75
N ARG A 332 27.75 31.04 9.73
CA ARG A 332 27.26 31.92 10.81
C ARG A 332 28.39 32.45 11.70
N GLU A 333 29.36 31.62 12.05
CA GLU A 333 30.54 32.03 12.81
C GLU A 333 31.42 33.01 11.99
N ALA A 334 31.55 32.79 10.68
CA ALA A 334 32.26 33.69 9.77
C ALA A 334 31.56 35.09 9.71
N LEU A 335 30.23 35.09 9.61
CA LEU A 335 29.46 36.38 9.66
C LEU A 335 29.67 37.12 10.96
N ASN A 336 29.63 36.40 12.10
CA ASN A 336 29.88 37.04 13.42
C ASN A 336 31.25 37.65 13.52
N ARG A 337 32.31 37.05 12.95
CA ARG A 337 33.66 37.65 12.91
C ARG A 337 33.67 38.87 12.05
N LEU A 338 33.11 38.84 10.84
CA LEU A 338 33.03 40.01 9.95
C LEU A 338 32.30 41.20 10.62
N SER A 339 31.23 40.88 11.38
CA SER A 339 30.49 41.91 12.14
C SER A 339 31.28 42.50 13.30
N GLN A 340 32.11 41.69 13.99
CA GLN A 340 33.00 42.18 15.07
C GLN A 340 34.13 43.04 14.52
N ASP A 341 34.73 42.69 13.39
CA ASP A 341 35.79 43.45 12.74
C ASP A 341 35.31 44.80 12.20
N LYS A 342 34.01 45.01 12.03
CA LYS A 342 33.38 46.25 11.58
C LYS A 342 33.06 47.21 12.74
N ALA A 343 32.89 46.70 13.96
CA ALA A 343 32.54 47.51 15.15
C ALA A 343 33.79 48.21 15.72
#